data_357749641cec8ebd8ec7c989cb417345
#
_entry.id   357749641cec8ebd8ec7c989cb417345
#
_cell.length_a   1.000
_cell.length_b   1.000
_cell.length_c   1.000
_cell.angle_alpha   90.00
_cell.angle_beta   90.00
_cell.angle_gamma   90.00
#
_symmetry.space_group_name_H-M   'P 1'
#
loop_
_entity.id
_entity.type
_entity.pdbx_description
1 polymer ?
#
loop_
_entity_poly.entity_id
_entity_poly.type
_entity_poly.pdbx_seq_one_letter_code
_entity_poly.pdbx_strand_id
1 'polypeptide(L)'
;MDQLNLSEAEWRKRLTPEQYHVLREAGTERAFAGVLTDNKADGIYRCAACSNALFDSADKYDSGSGWPSFTQPIGPDAVTDHADRSHGMTRIETRCARCDSHMGHVFPDGPPPTGQRYCMNSLSLEFRPRKANAAA
;
A
#
# COMPACT_ATOMS: atom_id res chain seq x y z
N MET A 1 -14.38 -11.96 -0.20
CA MET A 1 -14.01 -10.93 0.80
C MET A 1 -15.10 -9.89 0.88
N ASP A 2 -15.56 -9.60 2.07
CA ASP A 2 -16.60 -8.61 2.25
C ASP A 2 -16.04 -7.20 2.09
N GLN A 3 -16.77 -6.37 1.36
CA GLN A 3 -16.40 -4.97 1.21
C GLN A 3 -16.65 -4.24 2.52
N LEU A 4 -15.74 -3.32 2.87
CA LEU A 4 -15.90 -2.47 4.04
C LEU A 4 -16.16 -1.05 3.58
N ASN A 5 -17.39 -0.58 3.77
CA ASN A 5 -17.81 0.75 3.36
C ASN A 5 -18.22 1.56 4.58
N LEU A 6 -17.37 2.47 4.99
CA LEU A 6 -17.64 3.35 6.12
C LEU A 6 -17.91 4.77 5.63
N SER A 7 -18.62 5.52 6.44
CA SER A 7 -18.85 6.94 6.15
C SER A 7 -17.55 7.72 6.32
N GLU A 8 -17.49 8.91 5.73
CA GLU A 8 -16.35 9.79 5.89
C GLU A 8 -16.07 10.08 7.36
N ALA A 9 -17.13 10.31 8.14
CA ALA A 9 -16.99 10.58 9.57
C ALA A 9 -16.40 9.41 10.32
N GLU A 10 -16.79 8.17 9.95
CA GLU A 10 -16.24 6.97 10.57
C GLU A 10 -14.77 6.79 10.24
N TRP A 11 -14.37 7.04 8.99
CA TRP A 11 -12.96 6.97 8.59
C TRP A 11 -12.13 7.99 9.37
N ARG A 12 -12.64 9.20 9.57
CA ARG A 12 -11.93 10.24 10.30
C ARG A 12 -11.71 9.88 11.76
N LYS A 13 -12.60 9.09 12.34
CA LYS A 13 -12.43 8.62 13.72
C LYS A 13 -11.35 7.54 13.83
N ARG A 14 -11.16 6.74 12.79
CA ARG A 14 -10.22 5.61 12.79
C ARG A 14 -8.80 6.01 12.43
N LEU A 15 -8.65 7.06 11.65
CA LEU A 15 -7.38 7.40 11.02
C LEU A 15 -6.85 8.72 11.56
N THR A 16 -5.52 8.86 11.58
CA THR A 16 -4.93 10.17 11.83
C THR A 16 -5.24 11.08 10.64
N PRO A 17 -5.14 12.41 10.81
CA PRO A 17 -5.36 13.32 9.67
C PRO A 17 -4.48 13.02 8.47
N GLU A 18 -3.22 12.67 8.69
CA GLU A 18 -2.29 12.33 7.61
C GLU A 18 -2.72 11.04 6.91
N GLN A 19 -3.09 10.01 7.69
CA GLN A 19 -3.60 8.77 7.11
C GLN A 19 -4.87 9.01 6.32
N TYR A 20 -5.79 9.80 6.85
CA TYR A 20 -7.04 10.09 6.15
C TYR A 20 -6.75 10.76 4.80
N HIS A 21 -5.86 11.74 4.79
CA HIS A 21 -5.52 12.44 3.55
C HIS A 21 -4.97 11.47 2.49
N VAL A 22 -4.07 10.57 2.87
CA VAL A 22 -3.49 9.62 1.93
C VAL A 22 -4.49 8.55 1.53
N LEU A 23 -5.15 7.93 2.50
CA LEU A 23 -6.01 6.75 2.26
C LEU A 23 -7.34 7.10 1.62
N ARG A 24 -7.96 8.20 2.04
CA ARG A 24 -9.32 8.53 1.63
C ARG A 24 -9.43 9.75 0.71
N GLU A 25 -8.37 10.54 0.61
CA GLU A 25 -8.34 11.70 -0.29
C GLU A 25 -7.30 11.56 -1.38
N ALA A 26 -6.75 10.34 -1.56
CA ALA A 26 -5.75 10.03 -2.58
C ALA A 26 -4.51 10.94 -2.51
N GLY A 27 -4.11 11.28 -1.29
CA GLY A 27 -2.90 12.05 -1.09
C GLY A 27 -1.65 11.20 -1.28
N THR A 28 -0.51 11.85 -1.33
CA THR A 28 0.79 11.19 -1.46
C THR A 28 1.72 11.72 -0.38
N GLU A 29 2.36 10.81 0.35
CA GLU A 29 3.39 11.22 1.29
C GLU A 29 4.64 11.65 0.53
N ARG A 30 5.47 12.46 1.17
CA ARG A 30 6.73 12.92 0.55
C ARG A 30 7.70 11.75 0.44
N ALA A 31 8.46 11.71 -0.67
CA ALA A 31 9.48 10.69 -0.87
C ALA A 31 10.48 10.68 0.29
N PHE A 32 10.90 9.50 0.70
CA PHE A 32 11.84 9.27 1.81
C PHE A 32 11.33 9.68 3.18
N ALA A 33 10.07 10.10 3.29
CA ALA A 33 9.48 10.50 4.57
C ALA A 33 8.85 9.33 5.32
N GLY A 34 8.49 8.26 4.61
CA GLY A 34 7.74 7.14 5.21
C GLY A 34 8.63 6.22 6.04
N VAL A 35 8.10 5.74 7.16
CA VAL A 35 8.85 4.90 8.09
C VAL A 35 9.06 3.48 7.56
N LEU A 36 8.31 3.06 6.55
CA LEU A 36 8.40 1.71 6.02
C LEU A 36 9.24 1.60 4.76
N THR A 37 9.71 2.72 4.20
CA THR A 37 10.48 2.70 2.96
C THR A 37 11.69 1.76 3.05
N ASP A 38 12.44 1.86 4.12
CA ASP A 38 13.65 1.07 4.31
C ASP A 38 13.45 -0.15 5.22
N ASN A 39 12.21 -0.48 5.54
CA ASN A 39 11.93 -1.63 6.38
C ASN A 39 12.25 -2.93 5.63
N LYS A 40 13.10 -3.77 6.22
CA LYS A 40 13.52 -5.04 5.64
C LYS A 40 13.12 -6.24 6.51
N ALA A 41 12.33 -6.00 7.54
CA ALA A 41 11.88 -7.07 8.42
C ALA A 41 10.92 -8.01 7.70
N ASP A 42 10.91 -9.27 8.13
CA ASP A 42 10.00 -10.28 7.58
C ASP A 42 8.59 -10.09 8.13
N GLY A 43 7.63 -10.01 7.26
CA GLY A 43 6.24 -9.86 7.70
C GLY A 43 5.30 -9.50 6.57
N ILE A 44 4.11 -9.07 6.96
CA ILE A 44 3.01 -8.75 6.05
C ILE A 44 2.68 -7.26 6.17
N TYR A 45 2.51 -6.61 5.03
CA TYR A 45 2.05 -5.23 4.95
C TYR A 45 0.55 -5.24 4.72
N ARG A 46 -0.18 -4.64 5.65
CA ARG A 46 -1.65 -4.63 5.65
C ARG A 46 -2.16 -3.23 5.41
N CYS A 47 -3.41 -3.13 4.96
CA CYS A 47 -4.05 -1.83 4.80
C CYS A 47 -4.17 -1.14 6.16
N ALA A 48 -3.69 0.09 6.27
CA ALA A 48 -3.74 0.83 7.52
C ALA A 48 -5.19 1.14 7.93
N ALA A 49 -6.12 1.16 6.97
CA ALA A 49 -7.51 1.49 7.25
C ALA A 49 -8.34 0.27 7.68
N CYS A 50 -8.10 -0.91 7.09
CA CYS A 50 -8.99 -2.06 7.32
C CYS A 50 -8.25 -3.37 7.66
N SER A 51 -6.93 -3.36 7.69
CA SER A 51 -6.09 -4.52 8.01
C SER A 51 -6.08 -5.63 6.97
N ASN A 52 -6.63 -5.41 5.78
CA ASN A 52 -6.55 -6.39 4.70
C ASN A 52 -5.08 -6.63 4.35
N ALA A 53 -4.66 -7.90 4.20
CA ALA A 53 -3.29 -8.23 3.80
C ALA A 53 -3.06 -7.79 2.36
N LEU A 54 -2.01 -7.02 2.10
CA LEU A 54 -1.76 -6.42 0.79
C LEU A 54 -0.48 -6.91 0.14
N PHE A 55 0.63 -6.92 0.88
CA PHE A 55 1.94 -7.27 0.34
C PHE A 55 2.75 -8.07 1.35
N ASP A 56 3.57 -8.98 0.83
CA ASP A 56 4.50 -9.77 1.63
C ASP A 56 5.89 -9.13 1.54
N SER A 57 6.62 -9.15 2.64
CA SER A 57 7.99 -8.64 2.67
C SER A 57 8.91 -9.34 1.66
N ALA A 58 8.59 -10.58 1.29
CA ALA A 58 9.36 -11.32 0.29
C ALA A 58 9.33 -10.64 -1.08
N ASP A 59 8.31 -9.83 -1.36
CA ASP A 59 8.17 -9.13 -2.62
C ASP A 59 8.61 -7.66 -2.55
N LYS A 60 9.10 -7.23 -1.39
CA LYS A 60 9.57 -5.85 -1.23
C LYS A 60 11.01 -5.72 -1.71
N TYR A 61 11.31 -4.60 -2.34
CA TYR A 61 12.67 -4.31 -2.79
C TYR A 61 12.95 -2.81 -2.70
N ASP A 62 14.24 -2.46 -2.74
CA ASP A 62 14.68 -1.07 -2.72
C ASP A 62 14.69 -0.55 -4.16
N SER A 63 13.70 0.24 -4.50
CA SER A 63 13.58 0.81 -5.85
C SER A 63 14.33 2.14 -6.00
N GLY A 64 14.78 2.73 -4.89
CA GLY A 64 15.39 4.06 -4.92
C GLY A 64 14.40 5.20 -5.10
N SER A 65 13.11 4.89 -5.18
CA SER A 65 12.09 5.92 -5.44
C SER A 65 11.76 6.78 -4.22
N GLY A 66 12.03 6.28 -3.01
CA GLY A 66 11.69 6.99 -1.78
C GLY A 66 10.38 6.54 -1.15
N TRP A 67 9.72 5.55 -1.73
CA TRP A 67 8.50 4.94 -1.20
C TRP A 67 8.67 3.43 -1.11
N PRO A 68 7.93 2.75 -0.20
CA PRO A 68 7.94 1.29 -0.17
C PRO A 68 7.55 0.73 -1.54
N SER A 69 8.33 -0.22 -2.03
CA SER A 69 8.13 -0.78 -3.38
C SER A 69 8.06 -2.29 -3.33
N PHE A 70 7.14 -2.86 -4.12
CA PHE A 70 6.88 -4.29 -4.16
C PHE A 70 6.74 -4.75 -5.61
N THR A 71 7.09 -6.00 -5.87
CA THR A 71 6.99 -6.55 -7.23
C THR A 71 5.61 -7.08 -7.56
N GLN A 72 4.80 -7.40 -6.53
CA GLN A 72 3.44 -7.94 -6.71
C GLN A 72 2.67 -7.86 -5.41
N PRO A 73 1.33 -7.85 -5.47
CA PRO A 73 0.51 -7.99 -4.26
C PRO A 73 0.63 -9.40 -3.68
N ILE A 74 0.18 -9.56 -2.42
CA ILE A 74 0.24 -10.85 -1.74
C ILE A 74 -0.63 -11.91 -2.42
N GLY A 75 -1.66 -11.48 -3.15
CA GLY A 75 -2.54 -12.36 -3.92
C GLY A 75 -3.32 -11.54 -4.92
N PRO A 76 -4.00 -12.20 -5.90
CA PRO A 76 -4.65 -11.49 -6.99
C PRO A 76 -5.84 -10.64 -6.56
N ASP A 77 -6.41 -10.94 -5.39
CA ASP A 77 -7.59 -10.22 -4.90
C ASP A 77 -7.28 -9.21 -3.80
N ALA A 78 -6.00 -8.95 -3.54
CA ALA A 78 -5.61 -8.05 -2.45
C ALA A 78 -5.85 -6.57 -2.78
N VAL A 79 -5.61 -6.19 -4.02
CA VAL A 79 -5.72 -4.81 -4.49
C VAL A 79 -6.51 -4.74 -5.78
N THR A 80 -6.97 -3.53 -6.12
CA THR A 80 -7.61 -3.24 -7.41
C THR A 80 -6.85 -2.11 -8.10
N ASP A 81 -6.86 -2.12 -9.43
CA ASP A 81 -6.17 -1.13 -10.25
C ASP A 81 -7.18 -0.20 -10.90
N HIS A 82 -6.87 1.09 -10.90
CA HIS A 82 -7.76 2.12 -11.43
C HIS A 82 -6.95 3.12 -12.26
N ALA A 83 -7.54 3.57 -13.37
CA ALA A 83 -6.90 4.61 -14.17
C ALA A 83 -6.89 5.92 -13.39
N ASP A 84 -5.75 6.59 -13.36
CA ASP A 84 -5.57 7.87 -12.69
C ASP A 84 -4.98 8.85 -13.69
N ARG A 85 -5.79 9.85 -14.09
CA ARG A 85 -5.37 10.85 -15.06
C ARG A 85 -5.12 12.22 -14.43
N SER A 86 -4.96 12.27 -13.13
CA SER A 86 -4.69 13.50 -12.40
C SER A 86 -3.29 14.04 -12.73
N HIS A 87 -3.08 15.32 -12.46
CA HIS A 87 -1.78 15.99 -12.62
C HIS A 87 -1.23 15.93 -14.06
N GLY A 88 -2.10 15.83 -15.05
CA GLY A 88 -1.67 15.77 -16.45
C GLY A 88 -0.96 14.49 -16.82
N MET A 89 -1.02 13.46 -16.00
CA MET A 89 -0.38 12.17 -16.23
C MET A 89 -1.42 11.07 -16.35
N THR A 90 -1.02 9.96 -16.99
CA THR A 90 -1.83 8.76 -17.01
C THR A 90 -1.07 7.69 -16.22
N ARG A 91 -1.63 7.29 -15.09
CA ARG A 91 -1.02 6.30 -14.22
C ARG A 91 -2.06 5.27 -13.82
N ILE A 92 -1.62 4.20 -13.17
CA ILE A 92 -2.51 3.18 -12.62
C ILE A 92 -2.45 3.29 -11.09
N GLU A 93 -3.58 3.68 -10.52
CA GLU A 93 -3.72 3.77 -9.06
C GLU A 93 -4.01 2.39 -8.48
N THR A 94 -3.38 2.08 -7.35
CA THR A 94 -3.62 0.84 -6.60
C THR A 94 -4.43 1.16 -5.36
N ARG A 95 -5.53 0.45 -5.16
CA ARG A 95 -6.40 0.60 -3.99
C ARG A 95 -6.57 -0.72 -3.27
N CYS A 96 -6.85 -0.64 -1.96
CA CYS A 96 -7.21 -1.82 -1.19
C CYS A 96 -8.52 -2.42 -1.74
N ALA A 97 -8.51 -3.71 -2.05
CA ALA A 97 -9.71 -4.35 -2.59
C ALA A 97 -10.87 -4.39 -1.59
N ARG A 98 -10.58 -4.35 -0.29
CA ARG A 98 -11.61 -4.47 0.74
C ARG A 98 -12.27 -3.13 1.06
N CYS A 99 -11.52 -2.06 1.23
CA CYS A 99 -12.10 -0.78 1.67
C CYS A 99 -11.93 0.36 0.66
N ASP A 100 -11.31 0.06 -0.49
CA ASP A 100 -11.13 1.01 -1.58
C ASP A 100 -10.23 2.20 -1.22
N SER A 101 -9.41 2.07 -0.17
CA SER A 101 -8.47 3.13 0.20
C SER A 101 -7.32 3.20 -0.77
N HIS A 102 -6.85 4.42 -1.02
CA HIS A 102 -5.72 4.68 -1.90
C HIS A 102 -4.42 4.17 -1.27
N MET A 103 -3.70 3.31 -2.00
CA MET A 103 -2.42 2.77 -1.54
C MET A 103 -1.25 3.48 -2.21
N GLY A 104 -1.33 3.67 -3.50
CA GLY A 104 -0.26 4.23 -4.32
C GLY A 104 -0.53 3.97 -5.78
N HIS A 105 0.54 3.72 -6.53
CA HIS A 105 0.45 3.49 -7.98
C HIS A 105 1.35 2.34 -8.38
N VAL A 106 1.00 1.68 -9.48
CA VAL A 106 1.83 0.62 -10.06
C VAL A 106 2.38 1.09 -11.40
N PHE A 107 3.67 0.82 -11.63
CA PHE A 107 4.40 1.22 -12.83
C PHE A 107 5.01 -0.01 -13.51
N PRO A 108 5.20 0.02 -14.85
CA PRO A 108 5.75 -1.13 -15.58
C PRO A 108 7.27 -1.19 -15.59
N ASP A 109 7.94 -0.45 -14.73
CA ASP A 109 9.39 -0.35 -14.68
C ASP A 109 10.01 -1.10 -13.50
N GLY A 110 9.38 -2.19 -13.09
CA GLY A 110 9.88 -3.03 -11.98
C GLY A 110 10.80 -4.14 -12.44
N PRO A 111 11.36 -4.89 -11.48
CA PRO A 111 12.26 -5.99 -11.80
C PRO A 111 11.51 -7.24 -12.26
N PRO A 112 12.21 -8.17 -12.95
CA PRO A 112 11.60 -9.45 -13.25
C PRO A 112 11.32 -10.22 -11.95
N PRO A 113 10.38 -11.19 -11.93
CA PRO A 113 9.67 -11.72 -13.10
C PRO A 113 8.45 -10.91 -13.50
N THR A 114 7.87 -10.07 -12.60
CA THR A 114 6.61 -9.40 -12.92
C THR A 114 6.81 -8.17 -13.80
N GLY A 115 7.95 -7.50 -13.69
CA GLY A 115 8.17 -6.23 -14.39
C GLY A 115 7.37 -5.08 -13.79
N GLN A 116 6.71 -5.29 -12.66
CA GLN A 116 5.86 -4.28 -12.03
C GLN A 116 6.53 -3.65 -10.82
N ARG A 117 6.32 -2.36 -10.62
CA ARG A 117 6.76 -1.65 -9.42
C ARG A 117 5.52 -1.08 -8.76
N TYR A 118 5.08 -1.72 -7.67
CA TYR A 118 4.00 -1.24 -6.82
C TYR A 118 4.60 -0.27 -5.82
N CYS A 119 4.39 1.02 -6.05
CA CYS A 119 4.94 2.10 -5.26
C CYS A 119 3.87 2.60 -4.30
N MET A 120 4.02 2.27 -3.02
CA MET A 120 2.96 2.46 -2.02
C MET A 120 3.36 3.53 -1.00
N ASN A 121 2.38 4.22 -0.44
CA ASN A 121 2.63 5.14 0.67
C ASN A 121 2.81 4.36 1.96
N SER A 122 3.82 4.71 2.77
CA SER A 122 3.97 4.10 4.10
C SER A 122 2.74 4.34 4.97
N LEU A 123 2.13 5.53 4.85
CA LEU A 123 0.93 5.87 5.62
C LEU A 123 -0.27 5.00 5.28
N SER A 124 -0.27 4.38 4.09
CA SER A 124 -1.34 3.47 3.67
C SER A 124 -1.17 2.06 4.23
N LEU A 125 -0.01 1.77 4.82
CA LEU A 125 0.37 0.42 5.22
C LEU A 125 0.57 0.32 6.71
N GLU A 126 0.25 -0.87 7.24
CA GLU A 126 0.59 -1.27 8.60
C GLU A 126 1.43 -2.53 8.48
N PHE A 127 2.66 -2.50 8.99
CA PHE A 127 3.54 -3.67 8.93
C PHE A 127 3.34 -4.53 10.16
N ARG A 128 3.15 -5.83 9.95
CA ARG A 128 3.06 -6.80 11.03
C ARG A 128 4.13 -7.85 10.86
N PRO A 129 5.09 -7.93 11.79
CA PRO A 129 6.14 -8.95 11.70
C PRO A 129 5.54 -10.36 11.64
N ARG A 130 6.15 -11.21 10.82
CA ARG A 130 5.77 -12.63 10.79
C ARG A 130 6.26 -13.26 12.09
N LYS A 131 5.41 -14.05 12.72
CA LYS A 131 5.83 -14.74 13.92
C LYS A 131 6.76 -15.86 13.53
N ALA A 132 7.93 -15.66 13.90
CA ALA A 132 8.87 -16.74 13.68
C ALA A 132 8.61 -17.84 14.68
N ASN A 133 8.23 -17.56 15.06
CA ASN A 133 8.18 -18.26 15.73
C ASN A 133 7.81 -18.37 16.58
N ALA A 134 7.62 -18.25 16.25
CA ALA A 134 7.50 -18.35 17.00
C ALA A 134 7.65 -19.10 17.83
N ALA A 135 7.95 -19.13 17.65
CA ALA A 135 8.24 -19.74 18.18
C ALA A 135 8.59 -20.14 18.61
N ALA A 136 8.63 -20.06 18.40
CA ALA A 136 9.04 -20.65 18.79
C ALA A 136 8.90 -21.07 19.40
#